data_e26d429fe7de38b308fb885c735b7b84
#
_entry.id   e26d429fe7de38b308fb885c735b7b84
#
_cell.length_a   1.000
_cell.length_b   1.000
_cell.length_c   1.000
_cell.angle_alpha   90.00
_cell.angle_beta   90.00
_cell.angle_gamma   90.00
#
_symmetry.space_group_name_H-M   'P 1'
#
loop_
_entity.id
_entity.type
_entity.pdbx_description
1 polymer ?
#
loop_
_entity_poly.entity_id
_entity_poly.type
_entity_poly.pdbx_seq_one_letter_code
_entity_poly.pdbx_strand_id
1 'polypeptide(L)'
;MINIPTIKIFFTILISSFLLLSSSNLRAQTYEFQAISTGEPILRTLWYTNESKKNKIVATALMRSENYKYDLGPNIIFYGDRVDEEGKPIAEAIADLPVGATQVLLFFNKLKDTNASGQNYNVVALKDDYSDFPFGSFRFVNASGKNLAVRISEEQLTLAVGESKTVKLKAGTKDLGVDVAAYVEEEDEWQQGYSSMWGHRENLRTLVFIANGPNGSIKTLRFRESGEIK
;
A
#
# COMPACT_ATOMS: atom_id res chain seq x y z
N MET A 1 -36.25 -65.47 13.07
CA MET A 1 -36.27 -64.15 13.77
C MET A 1 -34.87 -63.86 14.33
N ILE A 2 -34.08 -63.06 13.63
CA ILE A 2 -32.76 -62.69 14.10
C ILE A 2 -32.83 -61.20 14.34
N ASN A 3 -32.66 -60.82 15.59
CA ASN A 3 -32.75 -59.43 16.06
C ASN A 3 -31.41 -58.76 15.92
N ILE A 4 -31.32 -57.67 15.12
CA ILE A 4 -30.12 -56.86 14.91
C ILE A 4 -30.37 -55.51 15.57
N PRO A 5 -29.77 -55.23 16.73
CA PRO A 5 -29.64 -53.84 17.18
C PRO A 5 -28.20 -53.51 17.58
N THR A 6 -27.22 -53.65 16.69
CA THR A 6 -25.82 -53.30 17.08
C THR A 6 -25.09 -52.37 16.09
N ILE A 7 -25.74 -51.91 15.01
CA ILE A 7 -25.08 -51.09 13.98
C ILE A 7 -25.27 -49.58 14.18
N LYS A 8 -26.22 -49.13 15.00
CA LYS A 8 -26.51 -47.70 15.17
C LYS A 8 -25.58 -46.93 16.10
N ILE A 9 -24.81 -47.61 16.95
CA ILE A 9 -23.96 -46.95 17.97
C ILE A 9 -22.57 -46.57 17.41
N PHE A 10 -22.06 -47.26 16.39
CA PHE A 10 -20.73 -47.01 15.85
C PHE A 10 -20.67 -45.77 14.91
N PHE A 11 -21.80 -45.36 14.33
CA PHE A 11 -21.79 -44.22 13.39
C PHE A 11 -21.85 -42.85 14.09
N THR A 12 -22.31 -42.79 15.33
CA THR A 12 -22.43 -41.52 16.08
C THR A 12 -21.10 -41.07 16.69
N ILE A 13 -20.15 -41.99 16.92
CA ILE A 13 -18.85 -41.69 17.53
C ILE A 13 -17.85 -41.20 16.48
N LEU A 14 -18.00 -41.58 15.21
CA LEU A 14 -17.09 -41.21 14.14
C LEU A 14 -17.30 -39.73 13.63
N ILE A 15 -18.51 -39.17 13.85
CA ILE A 15 -18.81 -37.79 13.43
C ILE A 15 -18.34 -36.79 14.49
N SER A 16 -18.25 -37.20 15.75
CA SER A 16 -17.80 -36.32 16.85
C SER A 16 -16.30 -36.09 16.90
N SER A 17 -15.49 -36.95 16.29
CA SER A 17 -14.03 -36.81 16.28
C SER A 17 -13.47 -35.96 15.09
N PHE A 18 -14.33 -35.65 14.11
CA PHE A 18 -13.90 -34.87 12.93
C PHE A 18 -14.09 -33.34 13.10
N LEU A 19 -14.77 -32.90 14.14
CA LEU A 19 -15.06 -31.48 14.43
C LEU A 19 -14.01 -30.78 15.31
N LEU A 20 -12.95 -31.48 15.73
CA LEU A 20 -11.93 -30.95 16.65
C LEU A 20 -10.59 -30.60 16.00
N LEU A 21 -10.46 -30.65 14.68
CA LEU A 21 -9.17 -30.45 13.98
C LEU A 21 -9.09 -29.21 13.09
N SER A 22 -9.99 -28.24 13.25
CA SER A 22 -9.90 -26.99 12.48
C SER A 22 -9.80 -25.74 13.37
N SER A 23 -9.12 -25.81 14.50
CA SER A 23 -8.53 -24.59 15.06
C SER A 23 -7.25 -24.28 14.25
N SER A 24 -7.43 -23.85 13.00
CA SER A 24 -6.38 -23.08 12.32
C SER A 24 -6.07 -21.92 13.25
N ASN A 25 -4.92 -21.97 13.91
CA ASN A 25 -4.31 -20.80 14.52
C ASN A 25 -4.18 -19.77 13.37
N LEU A 26 -5.18 -18.92 13.20
CA LEU A 26 -5.05 -17.67 12.48
C LEU A 26 -4.02 -16.86 13.29
N ARG A 27 -2.73 -17.13 13.06
CA ARG A 27 -1.70 -16.20 13.51
C ARG A 27 -2.06 -14.86 12.88
N ALA A 28 -2.34 -13.89 13.69
CA ALA A 28 -2.49 -12.51 13.23
C ALA A 28 -1.27 -12.19 12.34
N GLN A 29 -1.53 -11.79 11.12
CA GLN A 29 -0.46 -11.42 10.19
C GLN A 29 0.20 -10.16 10.73
N THR A 30 1.52 -10.19 10.94
CA THR A 30 2.29 -9.01 11.33
C THR A 30 2.61 -8.21 10.07
N TYR A 31 2.28 -6.95 10.08
CA TYR A 31 2.65 -5.97 9.05
C TYR A 31 3.76 -5.07 9.56
N GLU A 32 4.71 -4.75 8.69
CA GLU A 32 5.59 -3.60 8.87
C GLU A 32 5.11 -2.49 7.94
N PHE A 33 4.98 -1.27 8.45
CA PHE A 33 4.55 -0.18 7.59
C PHE A 33 5.38 1.07 7.78
N GLN A 34 5.48 1.85 6.72
CA GLN A 34 6.01 3.20 6.70
C GLN A 34 4.90 4.17 6.28
N ALA A 35 5.05 5.43 6.63
CA ALA A 35 4.07 6.46 6.35
C ALA A 35 4.67 7.64 5.59
N ILE A 36 3.89 8.21 4.68
CA ILE A 36 4.18 9.45 3.97
C ILE A 36 2.93 10.35 4.10
N SER A 37 3.12 11.63 4.32
CA SER A 37 2.04 12.62 4.20
C SER A 37 2.15 13.32 2.86
N THR A 38 1.06 13.36 2.08
CA THR A 38 1.04 14.05 0.77
C THR A 38 0.76 15.56 0.89
N GLY A 39 0.51 16.05 2.10
CA GLY A 39 0.23 17.43 2.43
C GLY A 39 1.01 17.90 3.65
N GLU A 40 0.29 18.38 4.66
CA GLU A 40 0.89 18.78 5.93
C GLU A 40 1.55 17.62 6.65
N PRO A 41 2.72 17.83 7.29
CA PRO A 41 3.39 16.77 8.03
C PRO A 41 2.59 16.34 9.26
N ILE A 42 2.62 15.03 9.54
CA ILE A 42 2.10 14.43 10.77
C ILE A 42 3.27 14.27 11.72
N LEU A 43 3.35 15.11 12.73
CA LEU A 43 4.45 15.14 13.71
C LEU A 43 3.97 14.63 15.06
N ARG A 44 3.72 13.31 15.16
CA ARG A 44 3.22 12.63 16.36
C ARG A 44 1.82 13.08 16.81
N THR A 45 1.06 13.70 15.93
CA THR A 45 -0.34 14.12 16.18
C THR A 45 -1.32 12.97 15.99
N LEU A 46 -0.94 11.93 15.24
CA LEU A 46 -1.71 10.70 15.08
C LEU A 46 -1.00 9.54 15.80
N TRP A 47 -1.82 8.62 16.30
CA TRP A 47 -1.37 7.40 16.94
C TRP A 47 -2.30 6.24 16.61
N TYR A 48 -1.78 5.03 16.72
CA TYR A 48 -2.53 3.78 16.62
C TYR A 48 -2.22 2.90 17.83
N THR A 49 -3.07 1.88 18.06
CA THR A 49 -2.82 0.90 19.13
C THR A 49 -2.24 -0.37 18.52
N ASN A 50 -1.20 -0.88 19.13
CA ASN A 50 -0.67 -2.21 18.88
C ASN A 50 -0.24 -2.82 20.23
N GLU A 51 -0.60 -4.09 20.51
CA GLU A 51 -0.32 -4.75 21.81
C GLU A 51 -0.67 -3.89 23.03
N SER A 52 -1.82 -3.23 23.02
CA SER A 52 -2.29 -2.30 24.06
C SER A 52 -1.43 -1.04 24.27
N LYS A 53 -0.45 -0.78 23.40
CA LYS A 53 0.38 0.43 23.43
C LYS A 53 -0.09 1.44 22.39
N LYS A 54 -0.04 2.71 22.78
CA LYS A 54 -0.21 3.84 21.85
C LYS A 54 1.11 4.11 21.14
N ASN A 55 1.13 3.96 19.82
CA ASN A 55 2.28 4.23 18.98
C ASN A 55 2.01 5.48 18.15
N LYS A 56 2.76 6.55 18.39
CA LYS A 56 2.65 7.80 17.62
C LYS A 56 3.42 7.68 16.32
N ILE A 57 2.85 8.21 15.24
CA ILE A 57 3.51 8.21 13.93
C ILE A 57 4.07 9.59 13.56
N VAL A 58 5.11 9.55 12.75
CA VAL A 58 5.65 10.71 12.02
C VAL A 58 5.54 10.40 10.53
N ALA A 59 4.92 11.29 9.78
CA ALA A 59 4.88 11.20 8.33
C ALA A 59 5.12 12.59 7.73
N THR A 60 6.06 12.68 6.80
CA THR A 60 6.42 13.93 6.13
C THR A 60 6.20 13.79 4.62
N ALA A 61 6.21 14.91 3.92
CA ALA A 61 6.16 14.90 2.47
C ALA A 61 7.48 14.38 1.88
N LEU A 62 7.39 13.61 0.80
CA LEU A 62 8.53 13.13 -0.01
C LEU A 62 9.49 12.15 0.66
N MET A 63 9.33 11.85 1.94
CA MET A 63 10.20 10.91 2.66
C MET A 63 9.37 9.86 3.38
N ARG A 64 9.83 8.62 3.33
CA ARG A 64 9.29 7.52 4.13
C ARG A 64 9.63 7.74 5.60
N SER A 65 8.71 7.39 6.49
CA SER A 65 8.95 7.37 7.94
C SER A 65 9.90 6.23 8.34
N GLU A 66 10.19 6.13 9.62
CA GLU A 66 10.67 4.88 10.23
C GLU A 66 9.65 3.74 10.04
N ASN A 67 10.11 2.50 10.27
CA ASN A 67 9.24 1.33 10.25
C ASN A 67 8.42 1.23 11.53
N TYR A 68 7.12 1.00 11.37
CA TYR A 68 6.17 0.68 12.43
C TYR A 68 5.68 -0.75 12.29
N LYS A 69 5.24 -1.38 13.38
CA LYS A 69 4.68 -2.74 13.40
C LYS A 69 3.23 -2.74 13.79
N TYR A 70 2.45 -3.61 13.15
CA TYR A 70 1.03 -3.79 13.44
C TYR A 70 0.61 -5.26 13.22
N ASP A 71 -0.15 -5.83 14.19
CA ASP A 71 -0.54 -7.25 14.19
C ASP A 71 -2.01 -7.49 14.61
N LEU A 72 -2.82 -6.42 14.71
CA LEU A 72 -4.20 -6.53 15.20
C LEU A 72 -5.26 -6.68 14.08
N GLY A 73 -4.86 -7.00 12.85
CA GLY A 73 -5.82 -7.29 11.79
C GLY A 73 -5.59 -6.54 10.48
N PRO A 74 -6.57 -6.56 9.56
CA PRO A 74 -6.41 -6.00 8.22
C PRO A 74 -6.56 -4.48 8.16
N ASN A 75 -6.98 -3.82 9.25
CA ASN A 75 -7.25 -2.40 9.27
C ASN A 75 -6.50 -1.72 10.40
N ILE A 76 -5.74 -0.67 10.11
CA ILE A 76 -5.15 0.19 11.13
C ILE A 76 -6.05 1.40 11.33
N ILE A 77 -6.46 1.63 12.57
CA ILE A 77 -7.22 2.83 12.94
C ILE A 77 -6.26 3.82 13.59
N PHE A 78 -6.22 5.02 13.04
CA PHE A 78 -5.43 6.13 13.56
C PHE A 78 -6.34 7.12 14.27
N TYR A 79 -5.90 7.53 15.45
CA TYR A 79 -6.59 8.48 16.32
C TYR A 79 -5.74 9.73 16.49
N GLY A 80 -6.39 10.86 16.78
CA GLY A 80 -5.78 12.12 17.17
C GLY A 80 -6.20 12.51 18.59
N ASP A 81 -6.41 13.81 18.77
CA ASP A 81 -6.83 14.39 20.04
C ASP A 81 -8.37 14.52 20.15
N ARG A 82 -9.14 14.24 19.09
CA ARG A 82 -10.60 14.29 19.12
C ARG A 82 -11.18 13.13 19.92
N VAL A 83 -12.18 13.45 20.73
CA VAL A 83 -12.98 12.49 21.49
C VAL A 83 -14.47 12.76 21.28
N ASP A 84 -15.28 11.72 21.45
CA ASP A 84 -16.73 11.84 21.46
C ASP A 84 -17.25 12.38 22.81
N GLU A 85 -18.58 12.49 22.96
CA GLU A 85 -19.24 12.97 24.17
C GLU A 85 -18.97 12.09 25.39
N GLU A 86 -18.60 10.80 25.16
CA GLU A 86 -18.25 9.85 26.21
C GLU A 86 -16.74 9.83 26.52
N GLY A 87 -15.93 10.68 25.85
CA GLY A 87 -14.49 10.77 26.01
C GLY A 87 -13.70 9.66 25.27
N LYS A 88 -14.33 8.92 24.35
CA LYS A 88 -13.66 7.89 23.55
C LYS A 88 -12.97 8.55 22.34
N PRO A 89 -11.77 8.08 21.95
CA PRO A 89 -11.08 8.59 20.77
C PRO A 89 -11.89 8.40 19.49
N ILE A 90 -11.99 9.45 18.69
CA ILE A 90 -12.60 9.42 17.36
C ILE A 90 -11.52 9.07 16.33
N ALA A 91 -11.83 8.17 15.40
CA ALA A 91 -10.93 7.81 14.31
C ALA A 91 -10.66 9.02 13.39
N GLU A 92 -9.39 9.35 13.20
CA GLU A 92 -8.93 10.38 12.27
C GLU A 92 -8.67 9.83 10.87
N ALA A 93 -8.30 8.55 10.80
CA ALA A 93 -8.01 7.83 9.58
C ALA A 93 -8.19 6.31 9.79
N ILE A 94 -8.51 5.61 8.70
CA ILE A 94 -8.48 4.14 8.66
C ILE A 94 -7.68 3.75 7.42
N ALA A 95 -6.73 2.82 7.60
CA ALA A 95 -5.97 2.22 6.52
C ALA A 95 -6.36 0.75 6.37
N ASP A 96 -6.89 0.38 5.21
CA ASP A 96 -7.16 -1.00 4.82
C ASP A 96 -5.88 -1.61 4.27
N LEU A 97 -5.32 -2.61 4.96
CA LEU A 97 -4.04 -3.20 4.59
C LEU A 97 -4.20 -4.20 3.45
N PRO A 98 -3.30 -4.17 2.45
CA PRO A 98 -3.36 -5.10 1.33
C PRO A 98 -3.19 -6.55 1.77
N VAL A 99 -4.06 -7.44 1.28
CA VAL A 99 -4.00 -8.88 1.57
C VAL A 99 -2.67 -9.46 1.08
N GLY A 100 -2.02 -10.25 1.94
CA GLY A 100 -0.76 -10.91 1.63
C GLY A 100 0.47 -9.98 1.58
N ALA A 101 0.33 -8.71 2.02
CA ALA A 101 1.46 -7.83 2.21
C ALA A 101 2.11 -8.11 3.57
N THR A 102 3.44 -8.08 3.65
CA THR A 102 4.20 -8.03 4.91
C THR A 102 4.76 -6.63 5.15
N GLN A 103 5.02 -5.89 4.08
CA GLN A 103 5.44 -4.51 4.11
C GLN A 103 4.42 -3.63 3.40
N VAL A 104 4.06 -2.50 4.02
CA VAL A 104 3.03 -1.59 3.52
C VAL A 104 3.53 -0.15 3.58
N LEU A 105 3.26 0.61 2.54
CA LEU A 105 3.47 2.04 2.53
C LEU A 105 2.11 2.76 2.59
N LEU A 106 1.93 3.57 3.64
CA LEU A 106 0.71 4.35 3.87
C LEU A 106 0.89 5.79 3.40
N PHE A 107 -0.02 6.25 2.56
CA PHE A 107 -0.08 7.64 2.12
C PHE A 107 -1.25 8.34 2.81
N PHE A 108 -0.94 9.28 3.68
CA PHE A 108 -1.91 10.13 4.36
C PHE A 108 -2.18 11.38 3.54
N ASN A 109 -3.42 11.57 3.15
CA ASN A 109 -3.90 12.79 2.50
C ASN A 109 -4.91 13.49 3.41
N LYS A 110 -4.55 14.66 3.93
CA LYS A 110 -5.44 15.44 4.77
C LYS A 110 -6.60 15.98 3.93
N LEU A 111 -7.80 15.74 4.38
CA LEU A 111 -9.01 16.22 3.74
C LEU A 111 -9.25 17.68 4.14
N LYS A 112 -9.86 18.45 3.24
CA LYS A 112 -10.28 19.82 3.52
C LYS A 112 -11.43 19.84 4.56
N ASP A 113 -12.37 18.91 4.36
CA ASP A 113 -13.50 18.66 5.25
C ASP A 113 -13.50 17.19 5.64
N THR A 114 -14.06 16.84 6.79
CA THR A 114 -14.19 15.44 7.20
C THR A 114 -15.02 14.66 6.18
N ASN A 115 -14.64 13.40 5.93
CA ASN A 115 -15.44 12.53 5.08
C ASN A 115 -16.76 12.12 5.78
N ALA A 116 -17.60 11.35 5.07
CA ALA A 116 -18.89 10.88 5.59
C ALA A 116 -18.75 10.02 6.88
N SER A 117 -17.58 9.45 7.15
CA SER A 117 -17.27 8.69 8.36
C SER A 117 -16.61 9.55 9.46
N GLY A 118 -16.54 10.86 9.29
CA GLY A 118 -15.98 11.79 10.27
C GLY A 118 -14.44 11.82 10.33
N GLN A 119 -13.74 11.22 9.38
CA GLN A 119 -12.29 11.16 9.32
C GLN A 119 -11.70 12.41 8.67
N ASN A 120 -10.55 12.87 9.17
CA ASN A 120 -9.80 14.00 8.63
C ASN A 120 -8.76 13.63 7.59
N TYR A 121 -8.45 12.34 7.46
CA TYR A 121 -7.48 11.85 6.49
C TYR A 121 -8.08 10.72 5.65
N ASN A 122 -7.78 10.75 4.35
CA ASN A 122 -7.87 9.59 3.49
C ASN A 122 -6.50 8.90 3.48
N VAL A 123 -6.48 7.57 3.65
CA VAL A 123 -5.24 6.78 3.64
C VAL A 123 -5.28 5.78 2.50
N VAL A 124 -4.26 5.81 1.67
CA VAL A 124 -4.02 4.81 0.64
C VAL A 124 -2.90 3.90 1.11
N ALA A 125 -3.16 2.60 1.22
CA ALA A 125 -2.18 1.60 1.58
C ALA A 125 -1.70 0.87 0.33
N LEU A 126 -0.40 0.85 0.10
CA LEU A 126 0.23 0.13 -1.00
C LEU A 126 1.08 -1.02 -0.46
N LYS A 127 0.96 -2.20 -1.09
CA LYS A 127 1.87 -3.30 -0.86
C LYS A 127 3.29 -2.89 -1.26
N ASP A 128 4.25 -3.02 -0.34
CA ASP A 128 5.60 -2.49 -0.49
C ASP A 128 6.71 -3.53 -0.27
N ASP A 129 6.33 -4.81 -0.35
CA ASP A 129 7.25 -5.95 -0.18
C ASP A 129 8.41 -5.90 -1.18
N TYR A 130 9.63 -6.17 -0.71
CA TYR A 130 10.82 -6.20 -1.56
C TYR A 130 10.77 -7.28 -2.64
N SER A 131 9.99 -8.34 -2.46
CA SER A 131 9.74 -9.36 -3.48
C SER A 131 9.03 -8.79 -4.71
N ASP A 132 8.09 -7.88 -4.50
CA ASP A 132 7.24 -7.30 -5.55
C ASP A 132 7.78 -5.97 -6.07
N PHE A 133 8.57 -5.29 -5.24
CA PHE A 133 9.17 -4.00 -5.55
C PHE A 133 10.63 -3.95 -5.06
N PRO A 134 11.54 -4.71 -5.71
CA PRO A 134 12.93 -4.81 -5.32
C PRO A 134 13.72 -3.52 -5.62
N PHE A 135 14.90 -3.40 -5.00
CA PHE A 135 15.86 -2.38 -5.40
C PHE A 135 16.27 -2.55 -6.87
N GLY A 136 16.63 -1.45 -7.51
CA GLY A 136 16.89 -1.36 -8.94
C GLY A 136 15.62 -1.30 -9.79
N SER A 137 14.46 -1.05 -9.20
CA SER A 137 13.20 -0.97 -9.93
C SER A 137 12.45 0.36 -9.76
N PHE A 138 11.51 0.57 -10.66
CA PHE A 138 10.51 1.63 -10.61
C PHE A 138 9.13 1.00 -10.50
N ARG A 139 8.31 1.52 -9.60
CA ARG A 139 6.87 1.20 -9.54
C ARG A 139 6.09 2.43 -9.93
N PHE A 140 5.30 2.32 -10.98
CA PHE A 140 4.42 3.37 -11.45
C PHE A 140 3.00 3.10 -10.93
N VAL A 141 2.35 4.16 -10.44
CA VAL A 141 0.95 4.15 -9.98
C VAL A 141 0.20 5.19 -10.79
N ASN A 142 -0.86 4.76 -11.47
CA ASN A 142 -1.71 5.65 -12.25
C ASN A 142 -2.77 6.30 -11.35
N ALA A 143 -2.59 7.56 -11.03
CA ALA A 143 -3.53 8.41 -10.30
C ALA A 143 -4.14 9.52 -11.19
N SER A 144 -4.07 9.39 -12.53
CA SER A 144 -4.49 10.45 -13.45
C SER A 144 -5.98 10.42 -13.84
N GLY A 145 -6.68 9.31 -13.58
CA GLY A 145 -8.07 9.12 -14.03
C GLY A 145 -8.23 8.80 -15.52
N LYS A 146 -7.13 8.64 -16.27
CA LYS A 146 -7.07 8.21 -17.69
C LYS A 146 -6.13 7.02 -17.82
N ASN A 147 -6.28 6.22 -18.88
CA ASN A 147 -5.27 5.20 -19.20
C ASN A 147 -3.94 5.84 -19.55
N LEU A 148 -2.86 5.23 -19.13
CA LEU A 148 -1.50 5.71 -19.37
C LEU A 148 -0.66 4.65 -20.06
N ALA A 149 0.24 5.08 -20.95
CA ALA A 149 1.40 4.31 -21.35
C ALA A 149 2.65 4.98 -20.80
N VAL A 150 3.57 4.18 -20.24
CA VAL A 150 4.85 4.67 -19.72
C VAL A 150 5.96 3.94 -20.44
N ARG A 151 6.92 4.69 -20.96
CA ARG A 151 8.19 4.18 -21.48
C ARG A 151 9.30 4.57 -20.50
N ILE A 152 10.08 3.59 -20.08
CA ILE A 152 11.29 3.80 -19.29
C ILE A 152 12.44 3.02 -19.91
N SER A 153 13.44 3.74 -20.43
CA SER A 153 14.50 3.16 -21.25
C SER A 153 13.88 2.38 -22.44
N GLU A 154 14.13 1.07 -22.53
CA GLU A 154 13.57 0.17 -23.55
C GLU A 154 12.25 -0.49 -23.14
N GLU A 155 11.86 -0.38 -21.86
CA GLU A 155 10.66 -1.03 -21.33
C GLU A 155 9.43 -0.14 -21.55
N GLN A 156 8.30 -0.78 -21.89
CA GLN A 156 7.01 -0.12 -22.06
C GLN A 156 5.94 -0.83 -21.24
N LEU A 157 5.05 -0.06 -20.64
CA LEU A 157 3.92 -0.58 -19.86
C LEU A 157 2.69 0.31 -20.06
N THR A 158 1.52 -0.30 -20.05
CA THR A 158 0.24 0.40 -19.97
C THR A 158 -0.31 0.27 -18.56
N LEU A 159 -0.98 1.30 -18.08
CA LEU A 159 -1.57 1.37 -16.75
C LEU A 159 -3.02 1.82 -16.89
N ALA A 160 -3.95 0.97 -16.54
CA ALA A 160 -5.34 1.38 -16.35
C ALA A 160 -5.45 2.36 -15.16
N VAL A 161 -6.57 3.06 -15.07
CA VAL A 161 -6.84 3.97 -13.94
C VAL A 161 -6.75 3.22 -12.61
N GLY A 162 -5.94 3.73 -11.67
CA GLY A 162 -5.70 3.11 -10.37
C GLY A 162 -4.73 1.93 -10.38
N GLU A 163 -4.28 1.48 -11.53
CA GLU A 163 -3.34 0.35 -11.65
C GLU A 163 -1.92 0.76 -11.25
N SER A 164 -1.16 -0.22 -10.72
CA SER A 164 0.27 -0.08 -10.47
C SER A 164 1.05 -1.22 -11.10
N LYS A 165 2.21 -0.90 -11.68
CA LYS A 165 3.14 -1.88 -12.26
C LYS A 165 4.58 -1.58 -11.86
N THR A 166 5.33 -2.65 -11.60
CA THR A 166 6.76 -2.58 -11.28
C THR A 166 7.58 -2.97 -12.51
N VAL A 167 8.59 -2.16 -12.82
CA VAL A 167 9.59 -2.43 -13.86
C VAL A 167 10.95 -2.50 -13.21
N LYS A 168 11.66 -3.62 -13.39
CA LYS A 168 13.05 -3.75 -13.03
C LYS A 168 13.88 -3.55 -14.29
N LEU A 169 14.77 -2.58 -14.28
CA LEU A 169 15.67 -2.36 -15.41
C LEU A 169 16.71 -3.48 -15.50
N LYS A 170 17.15 -3.78 -16.73
CA LYS A 170 18.15 -4.84 -16.97
C LYS A 170 19.45 -4.55 -16.21
N ALA A 171 20.06 -5.58 -15.69
CA ALA A 171 21.39 -5.50 -15.06
C ALA A 171 22.40 -4.90 -16.05
N GLY A 172 23.22 -3.96 -15.56
CA GLY A 172 24.17 -3.22 -16.42
C GLY A 172 23.60 -1.93 -17.04
N THR A 173 22.33 -1.59 -16.80
CA THR A 173 21.85 -0.21 -16.92
C THR A 173 22.60 0.58 -15.85
N LYS A 174 23.78 1.10 -16.21
CA LYS A 174 24.69 1.76 -15.26
C LYS A 174 23.98 2.92 -14.57
N ASP A 175 24.58 3.40 -13.47
CA ASP A 175 24.22 4.62 -12.69
C ASP A 175 24.07 5.90 -13.55
N LEU A 176 23.30 5.83 -14.60
CA LEU A 176 23.10 6.84 -15.62
C LEU A 176 21.63 7.27 -15.61
N GLY A 177 21.38 8.37 -16.26
CA GLY A 177 20.01 8.80 -16.53
C GLY A 177 19.27 7.76 -17.37
N VAL A 178 18.03 7.46 -17.00
CA VAL A 178 17.09 6.68 -17.80
C VAL A 178 16.02 7.59 -18.37
N ASP A 179 15.75 7.44 -19.66
CA ASP A 179 14.70 8.21 -20.32
C ASP A 179 13.33 7.69 -19.87
N VAL A 180 12.48 8.59 -19.43
CA VAL A 180 11.11 8.30 -19.04
C VAL A 180 10.16 9.19 -19.81
N ALA A 181 9.17 8.59 -20.45
CA ALA A 181 8.06 9.30 -21.08
C ALA A 181 6.74 8.68 -20.62
N ALA A 182 5.73 9.53 -20.41
CA ALA A 182 4.39 9.09 -20.13
C ALA A 182 3.41 9.70 -21.15
N TYR A 183 2.51 8.88 -21.61
CA TYR A 183 1.50 9.18 -22.63
C TYR A 183 0.12 8.98 -22.01
N VAL A 184 -0.80 9.83 -22.37
CA VAL A 184 -2.23 9.74 -22.00
C VAL A 184 -3.00 9.27 -23.21
N GLU A 185 -3.95 8.37 -23.03
CA GLU A 185 -4.91 7.99 -24.04
C GLU A 185 -6.01 9.05 -24.13
N GLU A 186 -6.13 9.69 -25.30
CA GLU A 186 -7.16 10.66 -25.64
C GLU A 186 -7.73 10.33 -27.02
N GLU A 187 -9.04 10.14 -27.13
CA GLU A 187 -9.73 9.85 -28.38
C GLU A 187 -9.08 8.71 -29.20
N ASP A 188 -8.71 7.62 -28.51
CA ASP A 188 -8.00 6.44 -29.05
C ASP A 188 -6.57 6.71 -29.57
N GLU A 189 -5.99 7.87 -29.26
CA GLU A 189 -4.60 8.23 -29.58
C GLU A 189 -3.76 8.43 -28.33
N TRP A 190 -2.46 8.11 -28.42
CA TRP A 190 -1.50 8.31 -27.33
C TRP A 190 -0.79 9.64 -27.45
N GLN A 191 -1.09 10.58 -26.57
CA GLN A 191 -0.45 11.89 -26.51
C GLN A 191 0.60 11.94 -25.42
N GLN A 192 1.81 12.39 -25.77
CA GLN A 192 2.90 12.55 -24.78
C GLN A 192 2.61 13.70 -23.83
N GLY A 193 2.34 13.39 -22.58
CA GLY A 193 2.08 14.37 -21.52
C GLY A 193 3.29 14.65 -20.65
N TYR A 194 4.34 13.80 -20.70
CA TYR A 194 5.53 13.94 -19.88
C TYR A 194 6.77 13.33 -20.55
N SER A 195 7.93 13.97 -20.39
CA SER A 195 9.23 13.41 -20.76
C SER A 195 10.32 13.98 -19.85
N SER A 196 11.23 13.12 -19.40
CA SER A 196 12.37 13.54 -18.55
C SER A 196 13.44 12.45 -18.50
N MET A 197 14.63 12.82 -18.06
CA MET A 197 15.69 11.90 -17.70
C MET A 197 15.75 11.75 -16.17
N TRP A 198 15.74 10.50 -15.69
CA TRP A 198 15.78 10.19 -14.25
C TRP A 198 17.03 9.43 -13.88
N GLY A 199 17.61 9.75 -12.71
CA GLY A 199 18.71 8.96 -12.17
C GLY A 199 18.24 7.57 -11.74
N HIS A 200 19.00 6.55 -12.12
CA HIS A 200 18.82 5.17 -11.71
C HIS A 200 20.07 4.67 -11.00
N ARG A 201 19.89 3.80 -10.00
CA ARG A 201 20.93 3.03 -9.32
C ARG A 201 20.38 1.67 -8.92
N GLU A 202 21.20 0.63 -8.94
CA GLU A 202 20.79 -0.74 -8.58
C GLU A 202 20.33 -0.86 -7.12
N ASN A 203 20.83 -0.03 -6.23
CA ASN A 203 20.42 0.02 -4.82
C ASN A 203 19.27 1.01 -4.54
N LEU A 204 18.65 1.57 -5.58
CA LEU A 204 17.55 2.54 -5.45
C LEU A 204 16.26 1.92 -5.97
N ARG A 205 15.16 1.99 -5.21
CA ARG A 205 13.82 1.77 -5.72
C ARG A 205 13.04 3.07 -5.74
N THR A 206 12.28 3.29 -6.80
CA THR A 206 11.56 4.56 -7.02
C THR A 206 10.09 4.29 -7.25
N LEU A 207 9.24 4.71 -6.31
CA LEU A 207 7.79 4.74 -6.47
C LEU A 207 7.39 6.05 -7.15
N VAL A 208 6.57 5.96 -8.19
CA VAL A 208 6.17 7.07 -9.04
C VAL A 208 4.65 7.12 -9.12
N PHE A 209 4.04 8.19 -8.62
CA PHE A 209 2.65 8.49 -8.92
C PHE A 209 2.58 9.38 -10.15
N ILE A 210 1.72 9.02 -11.08
CA ILE A 210 1.41 9.81 -12.27
C ILE A 210 -0.01 10.34 -12.10
N ALA A 211 -0.15 11.65 -12.04
CA ALA A 211 -1.42 12.33 -11.81
C ALA A 211 -1.65 13.43 -12.84
N ASN A 212 -2.88 13.92 -12.94
CA ASN A 212 -3.18 15.09 -13.76
C ASN A 212 -2.49 16.32 -13.20
N GLY A 213 -1.83 17.03 -14.07
CA GLY A 213 -1.31 18.37 -13.83
C GLY A 213 -2.28 19.44 -14.34
N PRO A 214 -1.90 20.72 -14.24
CA PRO A 214 -2.65 21.82 -14.85
C PRO A 214 -2.75 21.67 -16.37
N ASN A 215 -3.88 22.11 -16.94
CA ASN A 215 -4.09 22.16 -18.40
C ASN A 215 -3.92 20.82 -19.13
N GLY A 216 -4.32 19.69 -18.50
CA GLY A 216 -4.22 18.37 -19.11
C GLY A 216 -2.81 17.77 -19.15
N SER A 217 -1.81 18.47 -18.60
CA SER A 217 -0.45 17.93 -18.47
C SER A 217 -0.39 16.78 -17.47
N ILE A 218 0.68 16.01 -17.52
CA ILE A 218 0.99 14.99 -16.52
C ILE A 218 1.95 15.55 -15.46
N LYS A 219 1.66 15.27 -14.20
CA LYS A 219 2.54 15.53 -13.06
C LYS A 219 3.02 14.20 -12.49
N THR A 220 4.31 14.11 -12.19
CA THR A 220 4.92 12.96 -11.52
C THR A 220 5.34 13.33 -10.10
N LEU A 221 5.02 12.46 -9.14
CA LEU A 221 5.51 12.56 -7.76
C LEU A 221 6.34 11.31 -7.48
N ARG A 222 7.60 11.49 -7.04
CA ARG A 222 8.57 10.41 -6.90
C ARG A 222 9.02 10.25 -5.46
N PHE A 223 8.96 9.02 -4.95
CA PHE A 223 9.45 8.63 -3.63
C PHE A 223 10.58 7.61 -3.82
N ARG A 224 11.76 7.94 -3.33
CA ARG A 224 12.96 7.11 -3.48
C ARG A 224 13.33 6.47 -2.16
N GLU A 225 13.81 5.25 -2.24
CA GLU A 225 14.38 4.53 -1.12
C GLU A 225 15.70 3.89 -1.57
N SER A 226 16.75 4.11 -0.80
CA SER A 226 18.07 3.50 -1.03
C SER A 226 18.25 2.32 -0.11
N GLY A 227 18.64 1.18 -0.68
CA GLY A 227 19.15 0.05 0.08
C GLY A 227 20.61 0.27 0.48
N GLU A 228 21.06 -0.45 1.51
CA GLU A 228 22.47 -0.50 1.85
C GLU A 228 23.27 -1.15 0.71
N ILE A 229 24.36 -0.51 0.31
CA ILE A 229 25.36 -1.10 -0.59
C ILE A 229 26.18 -2.05 0.26
N LYS A 230 25.98 -3.35 0.07
CA LYS A 230 26.83 -4.40 0.70
C LYS A 230 28.11 -4.56 -0.06
#